data_2257531f58ba86c281b72aae7704780b
#
_entry.id   2257531f58ba86c281b72aae7704780b
#
_cell.length_a   1.000
_cell.length_b   1.000
_cell.length_c   1.000
_cell.angle_alpha   90.00
_cell.angle_beta   90.00
_cell.angle_gamma   90.00
#
_symmetry.space_group_name_H-M   'P 1'
#
loop_
_entity.id
_entity.type
_entity.pdbx_description
1 polymer ?
#
loop_
_entity_poly.entity_id
_entity_poly.type
_entity_poly.pdbx_seq_one_letter_code
_entity_poly.pdbx_strand_id
1 'polypeptide(L)'
;DIPLGDALSIHKSLLKQLNRQWPDLSVYEKALAAIVLSRYGQKEYAERILSSLKEYATLRPDQGMFWANNRSGYYTNSAILIHTTIMEAFHEIQGNTPDIDLMKQWLLRQKQTQNWGDVPSTVDAIYALLLTGKRQLDEPEHLTIAVGKKEVSIPENDNVFGYIKQTYTTGEITPDMSTVTLDKIQDSPTWGALYLQYFEQLKQVRKKKNTTLQIDKKLFIEKTTAKGKELLPVDKELHLGDKIIVRLTVTLDRDMEYLHIK
;
A
#
# COMPACT_ATOMS: atom_id res chain seq x y z
N ASP A 1 -36.13 -29.02 -1.82
CA ASP A 1 -35.11 -29.86 -2.45
C ASP A 1 -35.27 -29.73 -3.96
N ILE A 2 -34.24 -29.20 -4.64
CA ILE A 2 -34.16 -29.11 -6.11
C ILE A 2 -33.69 -30.48 -6.62
N PRO A 3 -34.40 -31.11 -7.56
CA PRO A 3 -33.90 -32.37 -8.15
C PRO A 3 -32.51 -32.22 -8.76
N LEU A 4 -31.65 -33.19 -8.59
CA LEU A 4 -30.25 -33.14 -9.01
C LEU A 4 -30.09 -32.80 -10.51
N GLY A 5 -30.99 -33.31 -11.37
CA GLY A 5 -31.03 -33.01 -12.79
C GLY A 5 -31.29 -31.54 -13.12
N ASP A 6 -32.21 -30.91 -12.38
CA ASP A 6 -32.52 -29.49 -12.53
C ASP A 6 -31.38 -28.61 -12.00
N ALA A 7 -30.77 -28.97 -10.89
CA ALA A 7 -29.61 -28.30 -10.37
C ALA A 7 -28.46 -28.26 -11.38
N LEU A 8 -28.17 -29.38 -12.06
CA LEU A 8 -27.13 -29.47 -13.08
C LEU A 8 -27.45 -28.63 -14.33
N SER A 9 -28.71 -28.53 -14.73
CA SER A 9 -29.13 -27.71 -15.88
C SER A 9 -29.03 -26.24 -15.56
N ILE A 10 -29.46 -25.81 -14.37
CA ILE A 10 -29.32 -24.43 -13.86
C ILE A 10 -27.86 -24.05 -13.81
N HIS A 11 -27.01 -24.90 -13.24
CA HIS A 11 -25.58 -24.67 -13.13
C HIS A 11 -24.92 -24.42 -14.49
N LYS A 12 -25.20 -25.28 -15.51
CA LYS A 12 -24.68 -25.09 -16.86
C LYS A 12 -25.16 -23.78 -17.50
N SER A 13 -26.41 -23.41 -17.25
CA SER A 13 -26.99 -22.16 -17.73
C SER A 13 -26.31 -20.95 -17.10
N LEU A 14 -26.07 -20.97 -15.80
CA LEU A 14 -25.38 -19.90 -15.05
C LEU A 14 -23.93 -19.71 -15.53
N LEU A 15 -23.19 -20.82 -15.72
CA LEU A 15 -21.81 -20.74 -16.26
C LEU A 15 -21.80 -20.14 -17.68
N LYS A 16 -22.75 -20.53 -18.54
CA LYS A 16 -22.87 -19.96 -19.89
C LYS A 16 -23.19 -18.46 -19.84
N GLN A 17 -24.03 -18.05 -18.91
CA GLN A 17 -24.37 -16.65 -18.72
C GLN A 17 -23.16 -15.86 -18.20
N LEU A 18 -22.43 -16.40 -17.21
CA LEU A 18 -21.21 -15.79 -16.67
C LEU A 18 -20.14 -15.61 -17.75
N ASN A 19 -19.93 -16.64 -18.59
CA ASN A 19 -19.00 -16.57 -19.73
C ASN A 19 -19.35 -15.47 -20.74
N ARG A 20 -20.62 -15.11 -20.84
CA ARG A 20 -21.09 -14.05 -21.75
C ARG A 20 -21.01 -12.66 -21.12
N GLN A 21 -21.27 -12.56 -19.82
CA GLN A 21 -21.48 -11.27 -19.13
C GLN A 21 -20.24 -10.75 -18.37
N TRP A 22 -19.22 -11.58 -18.16
CA TRP A 22 -18.05 -11.16 -17.39
C TRP A 22 -17.37 -9.85 -17.90
N PRO A 23 -17.38 -9.48 -19.20
CA PRO A 23 -16.75 -8.22 -19.63
C PRO A 23 -17.38 -6.98 -19.00
N ASP A 24 -18.69 -7.05 -18.68
CA ASP A 24 -19.46 -5.93 -18.12
C ASP A 24 -19.41 -5.87 -16.57
N LEU A 25 -18.80 -6.86 -15.93
CA LEU A 25 -18.67 -6.93 -14.50
C LEU A 25 -17.64 -5.90 -13.97
N SER A 26 -17.82 -5.48 -12.73
CA SER A 26 -16.83 -4.69 -12.00
C SER A 26 -15.55 -5.48 -11.78
N VAL A 27 -14.47 -4.80 -11.41
CA VAL A 27 -13.15 -5.41 -11.14
C VAL A 27 -13.27 -6.50 -10.05
N TYR A 28 -14.01 -6.24 -8.98
CA TYR A 28 -14.30 -7.21 -7.92
C TYR A 28 -15.04 -8.43 -8.43
N GLU A 29 -16.14 -8.21 -9.14
CA GLU A 29 -16.96 -9.29 -9.70
C GLU A 29 -16.21 -10.10 -10.76
N LYS A 30 -15.33 -9.45 -11.55
CA LYS A 30 -14.42 -10.15 -12.48
C LYS A 30 -13.49 -11.10 -11.73
N ALA A 31 -12.92 -10.69 -10.61
CA ALA A 31 -12.06 -11.55 -9.82
C ALA A 31 -12.82 -12.78 -9.29
N LEU A 32 -14.02 -12.58 -8.75
CA LEU A 32 -14.89 -13.69 -8.32
C LEU A 32 -15.29 -14.60 -9.49
N ALA A 33 -15.63 -14.01 -10.65
CA ALA A 33 -15.97 -14.77 -11.85
C ALA A 33 -14.79 -15.65 -12.32
N ALA A 34 -13.56 -15.12 -12.27
CA ALA A 34 -12.36 -15.87 -12.64
C ALA A 34 -12.16 -17.09 -11.72
N ILE A 35 -12.30 -16.91 -10.40
CA ILE A 35 -12.22 -18.01 -9.41
C ILE A 35 -13.28 -19.07 -9.71
N VAL A 36 -14.54 -18.65 -9.87
CA VAL A 36 -15.65 -19.58 -10.14
C VAL A 36 -15.39 -20.35 -11.43
N LEU A 37 -15.05 -19.67 -12.52
CA LEU A 37 -14.82 -20.30 -13.81
C LEU A 37 -13.62 -21.26 -13.77
N SER A 38 -12.56 -20.92 -13.06
CA SER A 38 -11.41 -21.80 -12.83
C SER A 38 -11.81 -23.08 -12.10
N ARG A 39 -12.56 -22.96 -11.00
CA ARG A 39 -13.03 -24.11 -10.19
C ARG A 39 -13.97 -25.04 -10.96
N TYR A 40 -14.71 -24.50 -11.92
CA TYR A 40 -15.57 -25.27 -12.81
C TYR A 40 -14.89 -25.69 -14.15
N GLY A 41 -13.57 -25.66 -14.22
CA GLY A 41 -12.79 -26.15 -15.34
C GLY A 41 -12.77 -25.24 -16.57
N GLN A 42 -13.31 -24.05 -16.46
CA GLN A 42 -13.35 -23.04 -17.55
C GLN A 42 -12.07 -22.18 -17.55
N LYS A 43 -10.90 -22.83 -17.54
CA LYS A 43 -9.60 -22.18 -17.35
C LYS A 43 -9.32 -21.07 -18.37
N GLU A 44 -9.67 -21.29 -19.63
CA GLU A 44 -9.45 -20.28 -20.69
C GLU A 44 -10.19 -18.96 -20.42
N TYR A 45 -11.43 -19.02 -19.93
CA TYR A 45 -12.17 -17.83 -19.55
C TYR A 45 -11.59 -17.19 -18.30
N ALA A 46 -11.19 -17.97 -17.31
CA ALA A 46 -10.53 -17.46 -16.11
C ALA A 46 -9.25 -16.69 -16.44
N GLU A 47 -8.40 -17.21 -17.31
CA GLU A 47 -7.17 -16.54 -17.76
C GLU A 47 -7.44 -15.25 -18.57
N ARG A 48 -8.48 -15.26 -19.43
CA ARG A 48 -8.91 -14.04 -20.13
C ARG A 48 -9.37 -12.95 -19.16
N ILE A 49 -10.08 -13.32 -18.10
CA ILE A 49 -10.50 -12.37 -17.08
C ILE A 49 -9.28 -11.81 -16.34
N LEU A 50 -8.31 -12.65 -15.96
CA LEU A 50 -7.07 -12.17 -15.31
C LEU A 50 -6.30 -11.22 -16.23
N SER A 51 -6.21 -11.52 -17.52
CA SER A 51 -5.58 -10.62 -18.51
C SER A 51 -6.28 -9.26 -18.54
N SER A 52 -7.63 -9.26 -18.57
CA SER A 52 -8.42 -8.03 -18.50
C SER A 52 -8.18 -7.28 -17.18
N LEU A 53 -8.14 -7.97 -16.03
CA LEU A 53 -7.84 -7.35 -14.74
C LEU A 53 -6.45 -6.71 -14.75
N LYS A 54 -5.46 -7.36 -15.36
CA LYS A 54 -4.09 -6.84 -15.48
C LYS A 54 -4.02 -5.56 -16.31
N GLU A 55 -4.81 -5.45 -17.38
CA GLU A 55 -4.90 -4.24 -18.22
C GLU A 55 -5.43 -3.03 -17.45
N TYR A 56 -6.33 -3.23 -16.49
CA TYR A 56 -6.86 -2.16 -15.63
C TYR A 56 -5.99 -1.85 -14.42
N ALA A 57 -4.92 -2.60 -14.19
CA ALA A 57 -4.05 -2.39 -13.06
C ALA A 57 -3.21 -1.12 -13.22
N THR A 58 -2.99 -0.42 -12.11
CA THR A 58 -2.00 0.65 -12.00
C THR A 58 -0.70 0.05 -11.48
N LEU A 59 0.38 0.25 -12.22
CA LEU A 59 1.72 -0.21 -11.84
C LEU A 59 2.59 0.99 -11.46
N ARG A 60 3.10 1.01 -10.24
CA ARG A 60 4.03 2.05 -9.76
C ARG A 60 5.23 1.42 -9.06
N PRO A 61 6.46 1.81 -9.39
CA PRO A 61 7.66 1.23 -8.78
C PRO A 61 7.70 1.36 -7.25
N ASP A 62 7.16 2.45 -6.72
CA ASP A 62 7.12 2.75 -5.29
C ASP A 62 5.91 2.15 -4.56
N GLN A 63 4.87 1.72 -5.26
CA GLN A 63 3.63 1.21 -4.67
C GLN A 63 3.32 -0.25 -5.02
N GLY A 64 3.90 -0.77 -6.08
CA GLY A 64 3.54 -2.08 -6.62
C GLY A 64 2.37 -2.00 -7.59
N MET A 65 1.59 -3.07 -7.67
CA MET A 65 0.45 -3.25 -8.57
C MET A 65 -0.87 -3.14 -7.82
N PHE A 66 -1.79 -2.30 -8.30
CA PHE A 66 -3.07 -2.06 -7.65
C PHE A 66 -4.12 -1.51 -8.63
N TRP A 67 -5.37 -1.38 -8.16
CA TRP A 67 -6.50 -0.86 -8.94
C TRP A 67 -7.04 0.41 -8.29
N ALA A 68 -6.85 1.58 -8.91
CA ALA A 68 -7.15 2.89 -8.32
C ALA A 68 -8.64 3.27 -8.27
N ASN A 69 -9.47 2.75 -9.19
CA ASN A 69 -10.86 3.18 -9.37
C ASN A 69 -11.88 2.07 -9.08
N ASN A 70 -11.82 1.49 -7.88
CA ASN A 70 -12.57 0.29 -7.53
C ASN A 70 -13.89 0.59 -6.81
N ARG A 71 -14.58 1.66 -7.15
CA ARG A 71 -15.91 1.90 -6.61
C ARG A 71 -16.92 0.92 -7.24
N SER A 72 -17.11 -0.22 -6.61
CA SER A 72 -18.10 -1.21 -6.99
C SER A 72 -19.14 -1.35 -5.87
N GLY A 73 -20.28 -0.74 -6.06
CA GLY A 73 -21.48 -0.99 -5.25
C GLY A 73 -21.41 -0.56 -3.77
N TYR A 74 -22.56 -0.57 -3.13
CA TYR A 74 -22.75 -0.10 -1.74
C TYR A 74 -22.06 -0.99 -0.69
N TYR A 75 -21.84 -2.27 -0.98
CA TYR A 75 -21.28 -3.26 -0.03
C TYR A 75 -19.81 -3.59 -0.25
N THR A 76 -19.18 -3.14 -1.33
CA THR A 76 -17.81 -3.49 -1.71
C THR A 76 -16.91 -2.26 -1.85
N ASN A 77 -17.05 -1.29 -0.94
CA ASN A 77 -16.24 -0.07 -0.98
C ASN A 77 -14.83 -0.24 -0.39
N SER A 78 -14.50 -1.40 0.16
CA SER A 78 -13.16 -1.65 0.70
C SER A 78 -12.17 -1.93 -0.42
N ALA A 79 -11.24 -1.01 -0.65
CA ALA A 79 -10.14 -1.21 -1.59
C ALA A 79 -9.30 -2.46 -1.23
N ILE A 80 -9.22 -2.77 0.06
CA ILE A 80 -8.50 -3.95 0.57
C ILE A 80 -9.21 -5.23 0.16
N LEU A 81 -10.54 -5.35 0.39
CA LEU A 81 -11.32 -6.52 0.00
C LEU A 81 -11.20 -6.79 -1.52
N ILE A 82 -11.35 -5.74 -2.33
CA ILE A 82 -11.24 -5.88 -3.78
C ILE A 82 -9.85 -6.38 -4.16
N HIS A 83 -8.82 -5.78 -3.59
CA HIS A 83 -7.44 -6.12 -3.88
C HIS A 83 -7.09 -7.56 -3.47
N THR A 84 -7.48 -7.97 -2.27
CA THR A 84 -7.24 -9.33 -1.76
C THR A 84 -7.96 -10.40 -2.57
N THR A 85 -9.20 -10.11 -3.01
CA THR A 85 -9.96 -11.01 -3.89
C THR A 85 -9.27 -11.16 -5.26
N ILE A 86 -8.72 -10.08 -5.80
CA ILE A 86 -7.93 -10.16 -7.05
C ILE A 86 -6.64 -10.97 -6.82
N MET A 87 -5.94 -10.77 -5.69
CA MET A 87 -4.77 -11.56 -5.34
C MET A 87 -5.11 -13.05 -5.26
N GLU A 88 -6.23 -13.42 -4.64
CA GLU A 88 -6.72 -14.79 -4.56
C GLU A 88 -6.95 -15.37 -5.97
N ALA A 89 -7.61 -14.61 -6.86
CA ALA A 89 -7.86 -15.03 -8.23
C ALA A 89 -6.56 -15.28 -9.01
N PHE A 90 -5.59 -14.37 -8.93
CA PHE A 90 -4.29 -14.55 -9.57
C PHE A 90 -3.55 -15.76 -9.00
N HIS A 91 -3.52 -15.90 -7.68
CA HIS A 91 -2.84 -17.01 -7.03
C HIS A 91 -3.47 -18.38 -7.37
N GLU A 92 -4.79 -18.49 -7.35
CA GLU A 92 -5.51 -19.75 -7.63
C GLU A 92 -5.32 -20.20 -9.08
N ILE A 93 -5.27 -19.26 -10.03
CA ILE A 93 -5.24 -19.57 -11.46
C ILE A 93 -3.81 -19.67 -12.00
N GLN A 94 -2.91 -18.78 -11.58
CA GLN A 94 -1.54 -18.68 -12.09
C GLN A 94 -0.46 -19.05 -11.07
N GLY A 95 -0.82 -19.24 -9.79
CA GLY A 95 0.14 -19.48 -8.72
C GLY A 95 0.90 -18.21 -8.31
N ASN A 96 2.05 -18.41 -7.66
CA ASN A 96 2.92 -17.31 -7.26
C ASN A 96 3.71 -16.76 -8.46
N THR A 97 3.31 -15.61 -8.95
CA THR A 97 3.95 -14.87 -10.05
C THR A 97 4.55 -13.56 -9.52
N PRO A 98 5.44 -12.90 -10.27
CA PRO A 98 5.94 -11.56 -9.91
C PRO A 98 4.82 -10.52 -9.71
N ASP A 99 3.68 -10.67 -10.37
CA ASP A 99 2.51 -9.80 -10.17
C ASP A 99 1.97 -9.90 -8.74
N ILE A 100 1.95 -11.11 -8.16
CA ILE A 100 1.56 -11.34 -6.75
C ILE A 100 2.48 -10.58 -5.80
N ASP A 101 3.79 -10.55 -6.04
CA ASP A 101 4.72 -9.82 -5.18
C ASP A 101 4.52 -8.31 -5.26
N LEU A 102 4.19 -7.78 -6.45
CA LEU A 102 3.81 -6.38 -6.62
C LEU A 102 2.48 -6.05 -5.93
N MET A 103 1.50 -6.96 -5.95
CA MET A 103 0.25 -6.80 -5.22
C MET A 103 0.47 -6.83 -3.70
N LYS A 104 1.32 -7.74 -3.19
CA LYS A 104 1.73 -7.77 -1.78
C LYS A 104 2.39 -6.46 -1.36
N GLN A 105 3.25 -5.89 -2.21
CA GLN A 105 3.90 -4.61 -1.94
C GLN A 105 2.87 -3.51 -1.70
N TRP A 106 1.83 -3.42 -2.55
CA TRP A 106 0.76 -2.45 -2.34
C TRP A 106 -0.02 -2.72 -1.06
N LEU A 107 -0.44 -3.97 -0.84
CA LEU A 107 -1.21 -4.36 0.33
C LEU A 107 -0.50 -4.02 1.64
N LEU A 108 0.80 -4.30 1.73
CA LEU A 108 1.62 -3.96 2.90
C LEU A 108 1.77 -2.45 3.10
N ARG A 109 1.79 -1.67 2.03
CA ARG A 109 1.82 -0.20 2.12
C ARG A 109 0.50 0.41 2.58
N GLN A 110 -0.64 -0.25 2.34
CA GLN A 110 -1.93 0.18 2.85
C GLN A 110 -2.11 -0.10 4.34
N LYS A 111 -1.24 -0.92 4.93
CA LYS A 111 -1.27 -1.16 6.37
C LYS A 111 -1.02 0.15 7.11
N GLN A 112 -2.00 0.58 7.90
CA GLN A 112 -1.85 1.68 8.86
C GLN A 112 -1.00 1.19 10.05
N THR A 113 -1.15 1.63 11.23
CA THR A 113 -0.27 1.24 12.35
C THR A 113 -0.18 -0.28 12.57
N GLN A 114 -1.33 -0.96 12.74
CA GLN A 114 -1.39 -2.41 13.02
C GLN A 114 -2.45 -3.16 12.21
N ASN A 115 -3.28 -2.46 11.44
CA ASN A 115 -4.42 -3.02 10.70
C ASN A 115 -4.61 -2.35 9.33
N TRP A 116 -5.58 -2.83 8.56
CA TRP A 116 -5.98 -2.30 7.26
C TRP A 116 -7.31 -1.55 7.30
N GLY A 117 -7.50 -0.68 8.32
CA GLY A 117 -8.68 0.15 8.49
C GLY A 117 -9.74 -0.48 9.38
N ASP A 118 -10.41 -1.53 8.95
CA ASP A 118 -11.42 -2.27 9.70
C ASP A 118 -11.03 -3.74 9.94
N VAL A 119 -11.79 -4.45 10.77
CA VAL A 119 -11.52 -5.85 11.12
C VAL A 119 -11.68 -6.78 9.90
N PRO A 120 -12.76 -6.72 9.11
CA PRO A 120 -12.89 -7.55 7.91
C PRO A 120 -11.73 -7.37 6.94
N SER A 121 -11.40 -6.13 6.57
CA SER A 121 -10.27 -5.82 5.68
C SER A 121 -8.93 -6.35 6.23
N THR A 122 -8.74 -6.29 7.55
CA THR A 122 -7.55 -6.83 8.20
C THR A 122 -7.48 -8.36 8.09
N VAL A 123 -8.60 -9.06 8.29
CA VAL A 123 -8.67 -10.51 8.14
C VAL A 123 -8.37 -10.92 6.70
N ASP A 124 -8.99 -10.25 5.72
CA ASP A 124 -8.79 -10.54 4.30
C ASP A 124 -7.34 -10.26 3.87
N ALA A 125 -6.73 -9.19 4.37
CA ALA A 125 -5.33 -8.87 4.09
C ALA A 125 -4.38 -9.94 4.65
N ILE A 126 -4.59 -10.36 5.90
CA ILE A 126 -3.80 -11.43 6.54
C ILE A 126 -3.98 -12.74 5.78
N TYR A 127 -5.22 -13.10 5.45
CA TYR A 127 -5.51 -14.31 4.69
C TYR A 127 -4.80 -14.31 3.33
N ALA A 128 -4.89 -13.21 2.56
CA ALA A 128 -4.24 -13.10 1.26
C ALA A 128 -2.72 -13.19 1.35
N LEU A 129 -2.11 -12.60 2.38
CA LEU A 129 -0.66 -12.69 2.62
C LEU A 129 -0.24 -14.12 2.98
N LEU A 130 -1.00 -14.82 3.82
CA LEU A 130 -0.73 -16.21 4.17
C LEU A 130 -0.93 -17.16 2.97
N LEU A 131 -2.02 -16.97 2.22
CA LEU A 131 -2.33 -17.78 1.04
C LEU A 131 -1.24 -17.68 -0.03
N THR A 132 -0.75 -16.47 -0.27
CA THR A 132 0.26 -16.18 -1.29
C THR A 132 1.69 -16.25 -0.76
N GLY A 133 1.87 -16.45 0.55
CA GLY A 133 3.17 -16.68 1.18
C GLY A 133 3.77 -17.99 0.72
N LYS A 134 5.00 -17.99 0.27
CA LYS A 134 5.78 -19.23 0.15
C LYS A 134 6.03 -19.71 1.57
N ARG A 135 5.58 -20.90 1.97
CA ARG A 135 5.91 -21.66 3.19
C ARG A 135 6.81 -20.95 4.23
N GLN A 136 6.42 -19.74 4.61
CA GLN A 136 7.19 -18.92 5.57
C GLN A 136 7.19 -19.55 6.98
N LEU A 137 6.35 -20.57 7.20
CA LEU A 137 6.26 -21.28 8.47
C LEU A 137 7.13 -22.54 8.52
N ASP A 138 7.65 -23.03 7.39
CA ASP A 138 8.33 -24.32 7.31
C ASP A 138 9.87 -24.24 7.41
N GLU A 139 10.48 -23.10 7.02
CA GLU A 139 11.93 -22.90 7.14
C GLU A 139 12.24 -21.45 7.55
N PRO A 140 13.11 -21.26 8.56
CA PRO A 140 13.56 -19.90 8.91
C PRO A 140 14.29 -19.29 7.71
N GLU A 141 13.83 -18.13 7.25
CA GLU A 141 14.54 -17.37 6.23
C GLU A 141 15.89 -16.91 6.79
N HIS A 142 16.97 -17.28 6.13
CA HIS A 142 18.28 -16.70 6.44
C HIS A 142 18.35 -15.28 5.93
N LEU A 143 17.96 -14.35 6.79
CA LEU A 143 18.09 -12.92 6.58
C LEU A 143 19.15 -12.38 7.54
N THR A 144 20.23 -11.83 6.98
CA THR A 144 21.22 -11.08 7.75
C THR A 144 20.98 -9.59 7.55
N ILE A 145 20.85 -8.86 8.64
CA ILE A 145 20.68 -7.41 8.64
C ILE A 145 21.89 -6.81 9.35
N ALA A 146 22.57 -5.90 8.69
CA ALA A 146 23.63 -5.13 9.31
C ALA A 146 23.36 -3.62 9.21
N VAL A 147 23.53 -2.89 10.30
CA VAL A 147 23.44 -1.43 10.36
C VAL A 147 24.86 -0.90 10.61
N GLY A 148 25.48 -0.36 9.57
CA GLY A 148 26.90 -0.10 9.56
C GLY A 148 27.70 -1.40 9.70
N LYS A 149 28.54 -1.46 10.73
CA LYS A 149 29.34 -2.66 11.07
C LYS A 149 28.66 -3.57 12.10
N LYS A 150 27.49 -3.19 12.60
CA LYS A 150 26.77 -3.96 13.62
C LYS A 150 25.74 -4.87 12.98
N GLU A 151 25.89 -6.16 13.18
CA GLU A 151 24.88 -7.14 12.80
C GLU A 151 23.69 -7.08 13.79
N VAL A 152 22.48 -7.10 13.23
CA VAL A 152 21.25 -7.15 14.02
C VAL A 152 20.99 -8.59 14.44
N SER A 153 21.06 -8.86 15.74
CA SER A 153 20.74 -10.19 16.27
C SER A 153 19.24 -10.48 16.09
N ILE A 154 18.94 -11.58 15.45
CA ILE A 154 17.58 -12.07 15.23
C ILE A 154 17.31 -13.14 16.30
N PRO A 155 16.43 -12.90 17.30
CA PRO A 155 16.11 -13.90 18.32
C PRO A 155 15.40 -15.09 17.68
N GLU A 156 15.90 -16.30 17.90
CA GLU A 156 15.31 -17.53 17.35
C GLU A 156 13.88 -17.80 17.86
N ASN A 157 13.53 -17.33 19.05
CA ASN A 157 12.25 -17.65 19.72
C ASN A 157 11.13 -16.62 19.53
N ASP A 158 11.43 -15.40 19.10
CA ASP A 158 10.43 -14.33 18.97
C ASP A 158 9.95 -14.12 17.52
N ASN A 159 10.43 -14.92 16.58
CA ASN A 159 10.31 -14.64 15.15
C ASN A 159 9.19 -15.40 14.46
N VAL A 160 8.14 -15.80 15.18
CA VAL A 160 6.98 -16.50 14.61
C VAL A 160 6.33 -15.75 13.44
N PHE A 161 6.49 -14.43 13.38
CA PHE A 161 5.93 -13.57 12.32
C PHE A 161 6.98 -12.81 11.50
N GLY A 162 8.28 -13.13 11.64
CA GLY A 162 9.32 -12.49 10.85
C GLY A 162 9.48 -10.97 11.07
N TYR A 163 9.04 -10.44 12.23
CA TYR A 163 9.15 -9.01 12.56
C TYR A 163 10.32 -8.77 13.52
N ILE A 164 11.24 -7.89 13.10
CA ILE A 164 12.39 -7.48 13.92
C ILE A 164 12.33 -5.97 14.12
N LYS A 165 12.50 -5.52 15.35
CA LYS A 165 12.66 -4.12 15.70
C LYS A 165 13.93 -3.93 16.50
N GLN A 166 14.87 -3.17 15.97
CA GLN A 166 16.09 -2.77 16.65
C GLN A 166 16.08 -1.26 16.90
N THR A 167 16.46 -0.84 18.10
CA THR A 167 16.56 0.56 18.46
C THR A 167 17.97 0.86 18.96
N TYR A 168 18.55 1.95 18.50
CA TYR A 168 19.84 2.44 18.92
C TYR A 168 19.68 3.78 19.62
N THR A 169 20.34 3.95 20.75
CA THR A 169 20.37 5.21 21.50
C THR A 169 21.43 6.16 20.93
N THR A 170 21.35 7.44 21.30
CA THR A 170 22.26 8.48 20.77
C THR A 170 23.75 8.14 20.92
N GLY A 171 24.15 7.46 22.01
CA GLY A 171 25.54 7.06 22.24
C GLY A 171 26.02 5.87 21.39
N GLU A 172 25.09 5.14 20.76
CA GLU A 172 25.40 3.97 19.93
C GLU A 172 25.47 4.29 18.44
N ILE A 173 24.96 5.47 18.05
CA ILE A 173 24.91 5.88 16.63
C ILE A 173 26.26 6.35 16.17
N THR A 174 26.75 5.72 15.09
CA THR A 174 28.02 6.03 14.45
C THR A 174 27.79 6.39 12.97
N PRO A 175 28.68 7.15 12.31
CA PRO A 175 28.48 7.58 10.93
C PRO A 175 28.31 6.43 9.91
N ASP A 176 28.92 5.27 10.17
CA ASP A 176 28.80 4.08 9.33
C ASP A 176 27.39 3.47 9.37
N MET A 177 26.59 3.75 10.40
CA MET A 177 25.18 3.32 10.47
C MET A 177 24.27 3.99 9.44
N SER A 178 24.77 4.92 8.65
CA SER A 178 24.07 5.45 7.47
C SER A 178 23.86 4.40 6.37
N THR A 179 24.58 3.29 6.43
CA THR A 179 24.46 2.17 5.50
C THR A 179 23.74 1.01 6.18
N VAL A 180 22.68 0.51 5.56
CA VAL A 180 22.01 -0.71 5.99
C VAL A 180 22.22 -1.77 4.92
N THR A 181 22.77 -2.90 5.31
CA THR A 181 23.01 -4.05 4.44
C THR A 181 22.00 -5.13 4.78
N LEU A 182 21.33 -5.64 3.76
CA LEU A 182 20.40 -6.76 3.85
C LEU A 182 20.97 -7.86 2.96
N ASP A 183 21.26 -9.00 3.54
CA ASP A 183 21.66 -10.20 2.82
C ASP A 183 20.62 -11.28 3.01
N LYS A 184 20.09 -11.79 1.90
CA LYS A 184 18.97 -12.72 1.88
C LYS A 184 19.19 -13.76 0.80
N ILE A 185 19.11 -15.04 1.19
CA ILE A 185 19.30 -16.17 0.29
C ILE A 185 18.02 -16.50 -0.48
N GLN A 186 16.85 -16.21 0.09
CA GLN A 186 15.57 -16.61 -0.49
C GLN A 186 14.89 -15.46 -1.24
N ASP A 187 14.19 -15.81 -2.32
CA ASP A 187 13.46 -14.84 -3.16
C ASP A 187 12.04 -14.58 -2.64
N SER A 188 11.93 -14.19 -1.36
CA SER A 188 10.66 -13.80 -0.73
C SER A 188 10.61 -12.29 -0.50
N PRO A 189 9.44 -11.62 -0.58
CA PRO A 189 9.34 -10.20 -0.30
C PRO A 189 9.73 -9.88 1.14
N THR A 190 10.71 -9.00 1.31
CA THR A 190 11.11 -8.47 2.62
C THR A 190 10.95 -6.96 2.60
N TRP A 191 10.42 -6.40 3.64
CA TRP A 191 10.23 -4.95 3.77
C TRP A 191 10.68 -4.47 5.13
N GLY A 192 11.08 -3.21 5.20
CA GLY A 192 11.50 -2.58 6.43
C GLY A 192 11.52 -1.07 6.33
N ALA A 193 11.71 -0.41 7.47
CA ALA A 193 11.84 1.02 7.55
C ALA A 193 12.93 1.40 8.55
N LEU A 194 13.73 2.39 8.19
CA LEU A 194 14.71 3.01 9.08
C LEU A 194 14.18 4.37 9.52
N TYR A 195 14.05 4.56 10.83
CA TYR A 195 13.62 5.81 11.42
C TYR A 195 14.81 6.47 12.14
N LEU A 196 15.19 7.67 11.70
CA LEU A 196 16.17 8.49 12.38
C LEU A 196 15.45 9.67 13.06
N GLN A 197 15.60 9.78 14.37
CA GLN A 197 15.10 10.93 15.16
C GLN A 197 16.27 11.76 15.63
N TYR A 198 16.24 13.05 15.33
CA TYR A 198 17.27 13.99 15.73
C TYR A 198 16.68 15.38 15.98
N PHE A 199 17.36 16.15 16.78
CA PHE A 199 17.02 17.55 17.01
C PHE A 199 17.79 18.42 16.01
N GLU A 200 17.07 19.31 15.33
CA GLU A 200 17.65 20.27 14.40
C GLU A 200 17.13 21.68 14.72
N GLN A 201 17.99 22.69 14.55
CA GLN A 201 17.54 24.05 14.68
C GLN A 201 16.61 24.41 13.52
N LEU A 202 15.49 25.07 13.79
CA LEU A 202 14.48 25.46 12.81
C LEU A 202 15.05 26.17 11.57
N LYS A 203 16.17 26.89 11.74
CA LYS A 203 16.87 27.58 10.64
C LYS A 203 17.57 26.63 9.67
N GLN A 204 17.86 25.40 10.09
CA GLN A 204 18.64 24.40 9.32
C GLN A 204 17.75 23.38 8.62
N VAL A 205 16.45 23.33 8.95
CA VAL A 205 15.49 22.42 8.32
C VAL A 205 15.41 22.69 6.81
N ARG A 206 15.91 21.75 6.02
CA ARG A 206 15.93 21.87 4.56
C ARG A 206 14.64 21.36 3.96
N LYS A 207 14.08 22.09 2.99
CA LYS A 207 12.98 21.58 2.18
C LYS A 207 13.43 20.33 1.43
N LYS A 208 12.77 19.20 1.67
CA LYS A 208 12.93 18.03 0.80
C LYS A 208 12.18 18.28 -0.51
N LYS A 209 12.88 18.11 -1.64
CA LYS A 209 12.28 18.11 -2.97
C LYS A 209 11.93 16.66 -3.35
N ASN A 210 10.87 16.48 -4.14
CA ASN A 210 10.42 15.17 -4.64
C ASN A 210 9.96 14.19 -3.55
N THR A 211 9.21 14.70 -2.57
CA THR A 211 8.49 13.88 -1.60
C THR A 211 7.03 13.77 -1.99
N THR A 212 6.37 12.70 -1.56
CA THR A 212 4.93 12.47 -1.74
C THR A 212 4.08 13.58 -1.11
N LEU A 213 4.61 14.24 -0.09
CA LEU A 213 4.03 15.38 0.59
C LEU A 213 4.99 16.57 0.44
N GLN A 214 4.51 17.68 -0.12
CA GLN A 214 5.25 18.93 -0.22
C GLN A 214 4.50 20.04 0.51
N ILE A 215 5.22 20.85 1.26
CA ILE A 215 4.67 22.00 1.97
C ILE A 215 5.43 23.24 1.50
N ASP A 216 4.70 24.23 1.00
CA ASP A 216 5.22 25.55 0.72
C ASP A 216 4.61 26.56 1.69
N LYS A 217 5.49 27.29 2.41
CA LYS A 217 5.12 28.30 3.39
C LYS A 217 5.48 29.68 2.82
N LYS A 218 4.49 30.55 2.70
CA LYS A 218 4.68 31.95 2.31
C LYS A 218 4.13 32.87 3.39
N LEU A 219 4.87 33.94 3.65
CA LEU A 219 4.49 34.98 4.59
C LEU A 219 4.03 36.23 3.83
N PHE A 220 2.93 36.82 4.28
CA PHE A 220 2.39 38.04 3.74
C PHE A 220 2.10 39.03 4.87
N ILE A 221 2.21 40.34 4.58
CA ILE A 221 1.73 41.39 5.44
C ILE A 221 0.34 41.83 4.92
N GLU A 222 -0.67 41.81 5.79
CA GLU A 222 -1.98 42.37 5.47
C GLU A 222 -1.92 43.89 5.63
N LYS A 223 -2.10 44.66 4.53
CA LYS A 223 -2.27 46.09 4.55
C LYS A 223 -3.69 46.46 4.20
N THR A 224 -4.27 47.41 4.96
CA THR A 224 -5.55 47.99 4.63
C THR A 224 -5.32 49.20 3.71
N THR A 225 -5.83 49.15 2.49
CA THR A 225 -5.75 50.19 1.51
C THR A 225 -7.15 50.79 1.29
N ALA A 226 -7.24 51.92 0.59
CA ALA A 226 -8.54 52.53 0.21
C ALA A 226 -9.41 51.57 -0.65
N LYS A 227 -8.82 50.54 -1.26
CA LYS A 227 -9.51 49.54 -2.09
C LYS A 227 -9.82 48.23 -1.32
N GLY A 228 -9.49 48.16 -0.03
CA GLY A 228 -9.69 46.99 0.81
C GLY A 228 -8.39 46.39 1.38
N LYS A 229 -8.45 45.15 1.83
CA LYS A 229 -7.30 44.45 2.38
C LYS A 229 -6.46 43.82 1.26
N GLU A 230 -5.17 44.11 1.28
CA GLU A 230 -4.19 43.59 0.32
C GLU A 230 -3.13 42.80 1.05
N LEU A 231 -2.74 41.65 0.46
CA LEU A 231 -1.67 40.78 0.98
C LEU A 231 -0.40 41.02 0.17
N LEU A 232 0.61 41.59 0.81
CA LEU A 232 1.91 41.84 0.22
C LEU A 232 2.91 40.75 0.72
N PRO A 233 3.70 40.15 -0.16
CA PRO A 233 4.76 39.22 0.27
C PRO A 233 5.72 39.89 1.25
N VAL A 234 6.19 39.15 2.25
CA VAL A 234 7.21 39.64 3.18
C VAL A 234 8.56 39.54 2.49
N ASP A 235 9.03 40.66 1.93
CA ASP A 235 10.33 40.80 1.26
C ASP A 235 11.28 41.76 2.01
N LYS A 236 10.80 42.40 3.08
CA LYS A 236 11.50 43.40 3.88
C LYS A 236 11.41 43.10 5.38
N GLU A 237 12.09 43.91 6.17
CA GLU A 237 12.03 43.82 7.62
C GLU A 237 10.62 44.06 8.14
N LEU A 238 10.23 43.25 9.14
CA LEU A 238 8.94 43.35 9.81
C LEU A 238 9.01 44.40 10.91
N HIS A 239 7.94 45.13 11.09
CA HIS A 239 7.82 46.13 12.13
C HIS A 239 6.78 45.74 13.17
N LEU A 240 6.94 46.26 14.38
CA LEU A 240 5.96 46.08 15.43
C LEU A 240 4.59 46.65 14.98
N GLY A 241 3.55 45.81 15.04
CA GLY A 241 2.21 46.16 14.59
C GLY A 241 1.84 45.58 13.21
N ASP A 242 2.79 45.03 12.45
CA ASP A 242 2.49 44.34 11.18
C ASP A 242 1.65 43.09 11.42
N LYS A 243 0.55 42.97 10.69
CA LYS A 243 -0.28 41.81 10.70
C LYS A 243 0.23 40.79 9.67
N ILE A 244 0.76 39.68 10.16
CA ILE A 244 1.35 38.64 9.32
C ILE A 244 0.29 37.57 9.01
N ILE A 245 0.15 37.23 7.74
CA ILE A 245 -0.64 36.12 7.23
C ILE A 245 0.32 35.02 6.76
N VAL A 246 0.19 33.86 7.33
CA VAL A 246 0.94 32.67 6.93
C VAL A 246 0.07 31.84 5.98
N ARG A 247 0.54 31.68 4.74
CA ARG A 247 -0.09 30.78 3.76
C ARG A 247 0.71 29.49 3.68
N LEU A 248 0.07 28.38 4.00
CA LEU A 248 0.61 27.03 3.81
C LEU A 248 -0.08 26.41 2.59
N THR A 249 0.72 26.01 1.61
CA THR A 249 0.24 25.21 0.48
C THR A 249 0.75 23.79 0.65
N VAL A 250 -0.16 22.85 0.79
CA VAL A 250 0.15 21.40 0.93
C VAL A 250 -0.19 20.75 -0.40
N THR A 251 0.79 20.09 -1.00
CA THR A 251 0.62 19.33 -2.25
C THR A 251 0.89 17.85 -1.97
N LEU A 252 -0.05 17.01 -2.36
CA LEU A 252 0.02 15.58 -2.21
C LEU A 252 0.04 14.95 -3.61
N ASP A 253 0.80 13.87 -3.80
CA ASP A 253 0.80 13.08 -5.03
C ASP A 253 -0.22 11.94 -4.98
N ARG A 254 -0.82 11.70 -3.82
CA ARG A 254 -1.83 10.66 -3.54
C ARG A 254 -2.71 11.04 -2.36
N ASP A 255 -3.82 10.31 -2.18
CA ASP A 255 -4.64 10.43 -0.98
C ASP A 255 -3.85 10.01 0.26
N MET A 256 -3.92 10.81 1.31
CA MET A 256 -3.24 10.55 2.58
C MET A 256 -4.18 10.85 3.75
N GLU A 257 -4.09 10.01 4.77
CA GLU A 257 -4.81 10.18 6.03
C GLU A 257 -3.85 10.55 7.16
N TYR A 258 -4.38 11.09 8.25
CA TYR A 258 -3.63 11.45 9.47
C TYR A 258 -2.49 12.45 9.26
N LEU A 259 -2.69 13.43 8.36
CA LEU A 259 -1.73 14.52 8.19
C LEU A 259 -1.83 15.51 9.35
N HIS A 260 -0.72 15.71 10.02
CA HIS A 260 -0.58 16.67 11.12
C HIS A 260 0.33 17.83 10.68
N ILE A 261 -0.17 19.06 10.74
CA ILE A 261 0.61 20.28 10.55
C ILE A 261 0.84 20.87 11.94
N LYS A 262 2.09 20.96 12.33
CA LYS A 262 2.52 21.59 13.60
C LYS A 262 3.17 22.92 13.36
#